data_8fd6a14c30419a60a1dcb5b2a5fb48f0
#
_entry.id   8fd6a14c30419a60a1dcb5b2a5fb48f0
#
_cell.length_a   1.000
_cell.length_b   1.000
_cell.length_c   1.000
_cell.angle_alpha   90.00
_cell.angle_beta   90.00
_cell.angle_gamma   90.00
#
_symmetry.space_group_name_H-M   'P 1'
#
loop_
_entity.id
_entity.type
_entity.pdbx_description
1 polymer ?
#
loop_
_entity_poly.entity_id
_entity_poly.type
_entity_poly.pdbx_seq_one_letter_code
_entity_poly.pdbx_strand_id
1 'polypeptide(L)'
;MNYIGIDLGTSAVKLLLVDEKGKILSEVTREYPLEFPQPGWSQQNPQDWKKAVLEGLQALLQGFDGSQVAGIGCGGQMHGLVVLDDKDEVIRPAILWNDGRTAKQVQYLNETVGKDKLSRYTANIAFAGFTAPKLLWMKEQEPENFARISKIMLPKDYINYILTGVHCCDYSDASGMLLLDVEHKCWSKEMLEICGVKESQMPRLFESYECVGTVLPEIAKLTGLSEKTKVAAGAGDNAAAAVGTGVVGKGGCNISLGTSGTVFISSDRFGVDPNNALHAFAHADGGWHLMGCMLSAASCNKWFCDEILKTTDYSGEQRAITPEKLGENHVYFLPYLMGERSPINDTNARGTFVGMTMDTTRADMLQAVLEGVAFAIRDSVEVAKSLGIAIPTSKICGGGSKSPLWRRIFANVLGIPLQMVKTEQGPGYGGAMLAMVCSGAYPTVQAAADALVEVAATVEPDPTLTAKYEERYQQFRKIYPACKDLFSQLQ
;
A
#
# COMPACT_ATOMS: atom_id res chain seq x y z
N MET A 1 20.53 18.27 -12.31
CA MET A 1 19.90 17.10 -12.95
C MET A 1 18.46 17.00 -12.48
N ASN A 2 17.59 16.40 -13.32
CA ASN A 2 16.19 16.19 -13.00
C ASN A 2 15.87 14.68 -12.97
N TYR A 3 14.79 14.32 -12.31
CA TYR A 3 14.35 12.94 -12.11
C TYR A 3 12.84 12.87 -12.33
N ILE A 4 12.36 11.77 -12.88
CA ILE A 4 10.94 11.55 -13.09
C ILE A 4 10.46 10.47 -12.14
N GLY A 5 9.41 10.78 -11.39
CA GLY A 5 8.64 9.83 -10.64
C GLY A 5 7.31 9.57 -11.34
N ILE A 6 6.98 8.29 -11.50
CA ILE A 6 5.72 7.84 -12.08
C ILE A 6 4.92 7.14 -10.98
N ASP A 7 3.67 7.53 -10.80
CA ASP A 7 2.69 6.84 -9.96
C ASP A 7 1.61 6.24 -10.87
N LEU A 8 1.73 4.94 -11.14
CA LEU A 8 0.78 4.19 -11.96
C LEU A 8 -0.38 3.70 -11.08
N GLY A 9 -1.35 4.57 -10.85
CA GLY A 9 -2.52 4.27 -10.03
C GLY A 9 -3.59 3.47 -10.76
N THR A 10 -4.72 3.21 -10.06
CA THR A 10 -5.83 2.44 -10.63
C THR A 10 -6.66 3.24 -11.66
N SER A 11 -6.87 4.53 -11.43
CA SER A 11 -7.72 5.37 -12.30
C SER A 11 -6.91 6.31 -13.20
N ALA A 12 -5.67 6.57 -12.86
CA ALA A 12 -4.82 7.52 -13.56
C ALA A 12 -3.35 7.24 -13.28
N VAL A 13 -2.48 7.70 -14.19
CA VAL A 13 -1.06 7.85 -13.91
C VAL A 13 -0.75 9.32 -13.59
N LYS A 14 0.05 9.51 -12.54
CA LYS A 14 0.61 10.81 -12.15
C LYS A 14 2.11 10.79 -12.39
N LEU A 15 2.62 11.80 -13.06
CA LEU A 15 4.03 11.96 -13.34
C LEU A 15 4.54 13.25 -12.69
N LEU A 16 5.71 13.18 -12.07
CA LEU A 16 6.39 14.29 -11.43
C LEU A 16 7.76 14.50 -12.05
N LEU A 17 8.12 15.73 -12.38
CA LEU A 17 9.49 16.13 -12.67
C LEU A 17 10.07 16.80 -11.42
N VAL A 18 11.15 16.25 -10.89
CA VAL A 18 11.73 16.65 -9.60
C VAL A 18 13.21 17.00 -9.82
N ASP A 19 13.69 18.10 -9.23
CA ASP A 19 15.11 18.41 -9.24
C ASP A 19 15.91 17.63 -8.18
N GLU A 20 17.22 17.75 -8.19
CA GLU A 20 18.12 17.04 -7.26
C GLU A 20 17.93 17.42 -5.79
N LYS A 21 17.22 18.52 -5.51
CA LYS A 21 16.88 18.99 -4.15
C LYS A 21 15.46 18.59 -3.71
N GLY A 22 14.79 17.77 -4.51
CA GLY A 22 13.44 17.31 -4.22
C GLY A 22 12.32 18.28 -4.56
N LYS A 23 12.62 19.41 -5.22
CA LYS A 23 11.61 20.36 -5.64
C LYS A 23 10.87 19.83 -6.88
N ILE A 24 9.55 19.80 -6.81
CA ILE A 24 8.70 19.45 -7.95
C ILE A 24 8.68 20.63 -8.92
N LEU A 25 9.13 20.39 -10.15
CA LEU A 25 9.20 21.38 -11.23
C LEU A 25 7.97 21.33 -12.14
N SER A 26 7.40 20.14 -12.33
CA SER A 26 6.22 19.92 -13.18
C SER A 26 5.47 18.67 -12.70
N GLU A 27 4.18 18.66 -12.94
CA GLU A 27 3.27 17.57 -12.61
C GLU A 27 2.26 17.38 -13.73
N VAL A 28 2.02 16.13 -14.12
CA VAL A 28 1.02 15.76 -15.14
C VAL A 28 0.24 14.55 -14.67
N THR A 29 -1.07 14.57 -14.87
CA THR A 29 -1.96 13.43 -14.64
C THR A 29 -2.65 13.02 -15.93
N ARG A 30 -2.78 11.72 -16.18
CA ARG A 30 -3.52 11.16 -17.31
C ARG A 30 -4.43 10.04 -16.81
N GLU A 31 -5.71 10.17 -17.08
CA GLU A 31 -6.71 9.16 -16.74
C GLU A 31 -6.76 8.06 -17.78
N TYR A 32 -7.24 6.88 -17.38
CA TYR A 32 -7.51 5.76 -18.25
C TYR A 32 -8.74 4.97 -17.76
N PRO A 33 -9.42 4.22 -18.65
CA PRO A 33 -10.63 3.51 -18.30
C PRO A 33 -10.35 2.35 -17.35
N LEU A 34 -11.36 2.02 -16.55
CA LEU A 34 -11.44 0.83 -15.71
C LEU A 34 -12.64 0.01 -16.19
N GLU A 35 -12.43 -1.27 -16.44
CA GLU A 35 -13.45 -2.17 -16.94
C GLU A 35 -14.01 -3.07 -15.85
N PHE A 36 -15.33 -3.21 -15.83
CA PHE A 36 -16.08 -4.09 -14.92
C PHE A 36 -16.93 -5.08 -15.73
N PRO A 37 -16.32 -6.15 -16.30
CA PRO A 37 -17.04 -7.06 -17.21
C PRO A 37 -18.19 -7.82 -16.56
N GLN A 38 -18.09 -8.07 -15.26
CA GLN A 38 -19.10 -8.73 -14.43
C GLN A 38 -19.09 -8.11 -13.02
N PRO A 39 -20.16 -8.27 -12.23
CA PRO A 39 -20.17 -7.83 -10.84
C PRO A 39 -18.97 -8.38 -10.06
N GLY A 40 -18.23 -7.51 -9.39
CA GLY A 40 -17.04 -7.87 -8.62
C GLY A 40 -15.76 -8.14 -9.43
N TRP A 41 -15.82 -8.02 -10.77
CA TRP A 41 -14.64 -8.11 -11.63
C TRP A 41 -14.08 -6.71 -11.93
N SER A 42 -12.77 -6.60 -12.00
CA SER A 42 -12.07 -5.35 -12.32
C SER A 42 -10.82 -5.65 -13.15
N GLN A 43 -10.73 -5.03 -14.32
CA GLN A 43 -9.61 -5.23 -15.24
C GLN A 43 -9.28 -3.96 -16.03
N GLN A 44 -8.07 -3.91 -16.58
CA GLN A 44 -7.60 -2.79 -17.43
C GLN A 44 -6.76 -3.31 -18.59
N ASN A 45 -6.82 -2.59 -19.71
CA ASN A 45 -5.92 -2.86 -20.82
C ASN A 45 -4.55 -2.22 -20.58
N PRO A 46 -3.45 -2.98 -20.52
CA PRO A 46 -2.11 -2.43 -20.33
C PRO A 46 -1.69 -1.42 -21.41
N GLN A 47 -2.28 -1.47 -22.60
CA GLN A 47 -2.03 -0.49 -23.67
C GLN A 47 -2.50 0.91 -23.28
N ASP A 48 -3.56 1.03 -22.48
CA ASP A 48 -4.03 2.33 -21.99
C ASP A 48 -3.02 2.95 -21.02
N TRP A 49 -2.37 2.16 -20.18
CA TRP A 49 -1.27 2.62 -19.33
C TRP A 49 -0.07 3.08 -20.15
N LYS A 50 0.35 2.28 -21.14
CA LYS A 50 1.42 2.63 -22.08
C LYS A 50 1.16 3.98 -22.73
N LYS A 51 -0.03 4.17 -23.30
CA LYS A 51 -0.43 5.42 -23.94
C LYS A 51 -0.38 6.59 -22.97
N ALA A 52 -1.02 6.44 -21.80
CA ALA A 52 -1.07 7.49 -20.78
C ALA A 52 0.30 7.90 -20.26
N VAL A 53 1.20 6.94 -20.03
CA VAL A 53 2.59 7.21 -19.60
C VAL A 53 3.37 7.93 -20.67
N LEU A 54 3.32 7.50 -21.93
CA LEU A 54 4.08 8.12 -23.02
C LEU A 54 3.59 9.54 -23.31
N GLU A 55 2.27 9.75 -23.40
CA GLU A 55 1.68 11.09 -23.55
C GLU A 55 1.95 11.97 -22.33
N GLY A 56 1.94 11.37 -21.14
CA GLY A 56 2.28 12.04 -19.89
C GLY A 56 3.72 12.52 -19.84
N LEU A 57 4.68 11.70 -20.29
CA LEU A 57 6.11 12.08 -20.40
C LEU A 57 6.32 13.22 -21.38
N GLN A 58 5.68 13.17 -22.55
CA GLN A 58 5.74 14.28 -23.51
C GLN A 58 5.22 15.60 -22.92
N ALA A 59 4.08 15.55 -22.22
CA ALA A 59 3.50 16.73 -21.60
C ALA A 59 4.33 17.25 -20.43
N LEU A 60 4.88 16.34 -19.61
CA LEU A 60 5.71 16.67 -18.44
C LEU A 60 6.97 17.45 -18.82
N LEU A 61 7.56 17.12 -19.98
CA LEU A 61 8.80 17.70 -20.48
C LEU A 61 8.60 18.95 -21.34
N GLN A 62 7.36 19.42 -21.54
CA GLN A 62 7.12 20.68 -22.25
C GLN A 62 7.79 21.84 -21.52
N GLY A 63 8.73 22.51 -22.20
CA GLY A 63 9.51 23.60 -21.63
C GLY A 63 10.71 23.18 -20.79
N PHE A 64 11.01 21.88 -20.71
CA PHE A 64 12.19 21.34 -20.04
C PHE A 64 13.09 20.59 -21.04
N ASP A 65 14.38 20.60 -20.76
CA ASP A 65 15.35 19.82 -21.52
C ASP A 65 15.38 18.37 -21.03
N GLY A 66 14.83 17.46 -21.80
CA GLY A 66 14.78 16.02 -21.45
C GLY A 66 16.18 15.38 -21.35
N SER A 67 17.22 15.97 -21.92
CA SER A 67 18.61 15.50 -21.74
C SER A 67 19.13 15.69 -20.32
N GLN A 68 18.51 16.56 -19.53
CA GLN A 68 18.80 16.78 -18.11
C GLN A 68 18.10 15.78 -17.18
N VAL A 69 17.28 14.88 -17.71
CA VAL A 69 16.65 13.81 -16.91
C VAL A 69 17.64 12.66 -16.75
N ALA A 70 18.17 12.51 -15.55
CA ALA A 70 19.14 11.46 -15.22
C ALA A 70 18.49 10.09 -14.98
N GLY A 71 17.27 10.07 -14.45
CA GLY A 71 16.59 8.82 -14.13
C GLY A 71 15.07 8.91 -14.02
N ILE A 72 14.43 7.75 -14.17
CA ILE A 72 13.00 7.52 -14.03
C ILE A 72 12.80 6.41 -13.00
N GLY A 73 11.83 6.56 -12.08
CA GLY A 73 11.39 5.50 -11.17
C GLY A 73 9.87 5.45 -11.12
N CYS A 74 9.32 4.25 -11.18
CA CYS A 74 7.89 4.01 -11.17
C CYS A 74 7.44 3.38 -9.86
N GLY A 75 6.47 3.99 -9.18
CA GLY A 75 5.60 3.33 -8.22
C GLY A 75 4.34 2.88 -8.92
N GLY A 76 3.83 1.69 -8.64
CA GLY A 76 2.65 1.23 -9.35
C GLY A 76 1.68 0.41 -8.52
N GLN A 77 0.41 0.41 -8.93
CA GLN A 77 -0.61 -0.46 -8.34
C GLN A 77 -0.14 -1.91 -8.35
N MET A 78 -0.23 -2.54 -7.21
CA MET A 78 0.31 -3.89 -6.98
C MET A 78 -0.64 -4.99 -7.51
N HIS A 79 -0.13 -6.20 -7.59
CA HIS A 79 -0.87 -7.46 -7.77
C HIS A 79 -1.51 -7.68 -9.13
N GLY A 80 -1.62 -6.69 -10.00
CA GLY A 80 -2.24 -6.82 -11.32
C GLY A 80 -1.51 -7.84 -12.18
N LEU A 81 -2.25 -8.78 -12.79
CA LEU A 81 -1.65 -9.79 -13.64
C LEU A 81 -1.58 -9.31 -15.10
N VAL A 82 -0.39 -8.98 -15.55
CA VAL A 82 -0.07 -8.69 -16.96
C VAL A 82 0.63 -9.90 -17.57
N VAL A 83 0.13 -10.39 -18.69
CA VAL A 83 0.69 -11.54 -19.39
C VAL A 83 0.92 -11.24 -20.87
N LEU A 84 2.14 -11.54 -21.33
CA LEU A 84 2.54 -11.38 -22.74
C LEU A 84 2.82 -12.75 -23.36
N ASP A 85 2.59 -12.85 -24.67
CA ASP A 85 2.95 -14.01 -25.47
C ASP A 85 4.42 -13.93 -25.96
N ASP A 86 4.82 -14.86 -26.80
CA ASP A 86 6.19 -14.97 -27.36
C ASP A 86 6.54 -13.85 -28.35
N LYS A 87 5.54 -13.04 -28.75
CA LYS A 87 5.72 -11.85 -29.60
C LYS A 87 5.63 -10.55 -28.82
N ASP A 88 5.60 -10.64 -27.48
CA ASP A 88 5.42 -9.52 -26.56
C ASP A 88 4.07 -8.80 -26.69
N GLU A 89 3.07 -9.49 -27.24
CA GLU A 89 1.72 -8.97 -27.28
C GLU A 89 0.95 -9.30 -26.01
N VAL A 90 0.15 -8.34 -25.56
CA VAL A 90 -0.73 -8.51 -24.39
C VAL A 90 -1.79 -9.54 -24.69
N ILE A 91 -1.83 -10.63 -23.95
CA ILE A 91 -2.77 -11.75 -24.18
C ILE A 91 -4.20 -11.37 -23.82
N ARG A 92 -4.37 -10.62 -22.74
CA ARG A 92 -5.68 -10.21 -22.24
C ARG A 92 -5.57 -8.98 -21.33
N PRO A 93 -6.68 -8.26 -21.03
CA PRO A 93 -6.68 -7.21 -20.01
C PRO A 93 -6.17 -7.72 -18.65
N ALA A 94 -5.39 -6.90 -17.96
CA ALA A 94 -4.85 -7.22 -16.65
C ALA A 94 -5.96 -7.34 -15.60
N ILE A 95 -5.99 -8.45 -14.85
CA ILE A 95 -6.88 -8.63 -13.69
C ILE A 95 -6.28 -7.85 -12.53
N LEU A 96 -7.05 -6.89 -11.97
CA LEU A 96 -6.54 -5.93 -10.99
C LEU A 96 -6.61 -6.43 -9.54
N TRP A 97 -6.00 -5.65 -8.64
CA TRP A 97 -5.91 -5.93 -7.21
C TRP A 97 -7.28 -5.96 -6.50
N ASN A 98 -8.25 -5.21 -6.99
CA ASN A 98 -9.62 -5.11 -6.46
C ASN A 98 -10.62 -6.05 -7.16
N ASP A 99 -10.12 -7.03 -7.92
CA ASP A 99 -10.93 -8.04 -8.59
C ASP A 99 -11.25 -9.21 -7.68
N GLY A 100 -12.52 -9.62 -7.64
CA GLY A 100 -13.01 -10.69 -6.76
C GLY A 100 -13.22 -12.04 -7.44
N ARG A 101 -12.89 -12.20 -8.74
CA ARG A 101 -13.21 -13.44 -9.51
C ARG A 101 -12.51 -14.70 -9.00
N THR A 102 -11.46 -14.57 -8.21
CA THR A 102 -10.57 -15.67 -7.79
C THR A 102 -10.91 -16.30 -6.46
N ALA A 103 -12.14 -16.13 -5.94
CA ALA A 103 -12.55 -16.63 -4.62
C ALA A 103 -12.31 -18.14 -4.45
N LYS A 104 -12.60 -18.97 -5.48
CA LYS A 104 -12.37 -20.42 -5.45
C LYS A 104 -10.89 -20.77 -5.36
N GLN A 105 -10.03 -20.04 -6.09
CA GLN A 105 -8.59 -20.26 -6.10
C GLN A 105 -7.97 -19.84 -4.76
N VAL A 106 -8.47 -18.76 -4.14
CA VAL A 106 -8.08 -18.36 -2.79
C VAL A 106 -8.45 -19.43 -1.77
N GLN A 107 -9.65 -19.97 -1.85
CA GLN A 107 -10.07 -21.09 -0.99
C GLN A 107 -9.17 -22.32 -1.19
N TYR A 108 -8.90 -22.73 -2.42
CA TYR A 108 -7.99 -23.82 -2.73
C TYR A 108 -6.59 -23.60 -2.11
N LEU A 109 -6.02 -22.42 -2.28
CA LEU A 109 -4.69 -22.08 -1.75
C LEU A 109 -4.70 -22.12 -0.21
N ASN A 110 -5.67 -21.49 0.45
CA ASN A 110 -5.69 -21.39 1.91
C ASN A 110 -6.10 -22.68 2.62
N GLU A 111 -6.99 -23.48 2.01
CA GLU A 111 -7.55 -24.68 2.66
C GLU A 111 -6.89 -25.97 2.17
N THR A 112 -6.69 -26.14 0.85
CA THR A 112 -6.13 -27.38 0.29
C THR A 112 -4.61 -27.37 0.32
N VAL A 113 -3.95 -26.31 -0.18
CA VAL A 113 -2.51 -26.15 -0.04
C VAL A 113 -2.17 -25.90 1.43
N GLY A 114 -2.89 -25.01 2.06
CA GLY A 114 -2.82 -24.69 3.49
C GLY A 114 -2.04 -23.43 3.79
N LYS A 115 -2.58 -22.58 4.68
CA LYS A 115 -2.00 -21.29 5.08
C LYS A 115 -0.56 -21.43 5.61
N ASP A 116 -0.27 -22.47 6.39
CA ASP A 116 1.07 -22.70 6.95
C ASP A 116 2.12 -22.95 5.87
N LYS A 117 1.75 -23.67 4.79
CA LYS A 117 2.64 -23.89 3.66
C LYS A 117 2.83 -22.62 2.86
N LEU A 118 1.74 -21.90 2.55
CA LEU A 118 1.82 -20.61 1.86
C LEU A 118 2.71 -19.62 2.61
N SER A 119 2.54 -19.53 3.93
CA SER A 119 3.36 -18.67 4.79
C SER A 119 4.84 -19.05 4.76
N ARG A 120 5.16 -20.34 4.76
CA ARG A 120 6.56 -20.81 4.62
C ARG A 120 7.14 -20.52 3.23
N TYR A 121 6.31 -20.59 2.19
CA TYR A 121 6.76 -20.38 0.81
C TYR A 121 6.91 -18.92 0.43
N THR A 122 6.11 -18.02 1.06
CA THR A 122 5.99 -16.63 0.62
C THR A 122 5.88 -15.61 1.75
N ALA A 123 5.89 -16.03 3.02
CA ALA A 123 5.60 -15.22 4.20
C ALA A 123 4.16 -14.67 4.27
N ASN A 124 3.26 -15.08 3.37
CA ASN A 124 1.90 -14.58 3.27
C ASN A 124 0.89 -15.70 3.04
N ILE A 125 -0.40 -15.40 3.20
CA ILE A 125 -1.52 -16.25 2.82
C ILE A 125 -2.22 -15.69 1.57
N ALA A 126 -3.11 -16.45 0.96
CA ALA A 126 -3.78 -16.04 -0.27
C ALA A 126 -4.91 -15.04 -0.02
N PHE A 127 -4.97 -14.02 -0.86
CA PHE A 127 -6.07 -13.05 -0.98
C PHE A 127 -6.46 -12.88 -2.46
N ALA A 128 -7.72 -12.56 -2.72
CA ALA A 128 -8.22 -12.41 -4.09
C ALA A 128 -7.46 -11.35 -4.91
N GLY A 129 -6.97 -10.31 -4.23
CA GLY A 129 -6.16 -9.27 -4.86
C GLY A 129 -4.80 -9.73 -5.36
N PHE A 130 -4.21 -10.80 -4.83
CA PHE A 130 -2.86 -11.24 -5.18
C PHE A 130 -2.78 -11.93 -6.56
N THR A 131 -1.57 -12.04 -7.10
CA THR A 131 -1.34 -12.47 -8.49
C THR A 131 -1.50 -13.99 -8.67
N ALA A 132 -1.00 -14.81 -7.73
CA ALA A 132 -1.06 -16.26 -7.85
C ALA A 132 -2.48 -16.83 -8.04
N PRO A 133 -3.52 -16.38 -7.29
CA PRO A 133 -4.89 -16.81 -7.55
C PRO A 133 -5.39 -16.50 -8.96
N LYS A 134 -4.92 -15.40 -9.57
CA LYS A 134 -5.28 -15.00 -10.95
C LYS A 134 -4.68 -15.91 -12.00
N LEU A 135 -3.45 -16.37 -11.77
CA LEU A 135 -2.82 -17.39 -12.64
C LEU A 135 -3.57 -18.70 -12.59
N LEU A 136 -3.96 -19.18 -11.39
CA LEU A 136 -4.78 -20.38 -11.23
C LEU A 136 -6.14 -20.22 -11.92
N TRP A 137 -6.77 -19.04 -11.77
CA TRP A 137 -8.03 -18.74 -12.45
C TRP A 137 -7.87 -18.79 -13.98
N MET A 138 -6.84 -18.18 -14.54
CA MET A 138 -6.56 -18.24 -15.99
C MET A 138 -6.34 -19.69 -16.45
N LYS A 139 -5.59 -20.49 -15.69
CA LYS A 139 -5.34 -21.89 -16.02
C LYS A 139 -6.63 -22.71 -16.11
N GLU A 140 -7.60 -22.40 -15.24
CA GLU A 140 -8.90 -23.11 -15.19
C GLU A 140 -9.91 -22.57 -16.21
N GLN A 141 -10.03 -21.24 -16.33
CA GLN A 141 -11.08 -20.59 -17.09
C GLN A 141 -10.67 -20.13 -18.49
N GLU A 142 -9.37 -19.93 -18.71
CA GLU A 142 -8.81 -19.47 -19.99
C GLU A 142 -7.58 -20.31 -20.37
N PRO A 143 -7.68 -21.66 -20.47
CA PRO A 143 -6.52 -22.54 -20.67
C PRO A 143 -5.73 -22.25 -21.95
N GLU A 144 -6.39 -21.80 -23.02
CA GLU A 144 -5.73 -21.42 -24.27
C GLU A 144 -4.88 -20.16 -24.10
N ASN A 145 -5.39 -19.15 -23.40
CA ASN A 145 -4.65 -17.95 -23.04
C ASN A 145 -3.49 -18.28 -22.11
N PHE A 146 -3.72 -19.13 -21.11
CA PHE A 146 -2.69 -19.56 -20.15
C PHE A 146 -1.53 -20.27 -20.86
N ALA A 147 -1.82 -21.13 -21.85
CA ALA A 147 -0.79 -21.85 -22.61
C ALA A 147 0.09 -20.92 -23.47
N ARG A 148 -0.38 -19.70 -23.80
CA ARG A 148 0.38 -18.71 -24.58
C ARG A 148 1.31 -17.85 -23.73
N ILE A 149 1.23 -17.90 -22.41
CA ILE A 149 2.02 -17.04 -21.53
C ILE A 149 3.52 -17.29 -21.75
N SER A 150 4.23 -16.28 -22.21
CA SER A 150 5.69 -16.24 -22.31
C SER A 150 6.30 -15.39 -21.19
N LYS A 151 5.66 -14.29 -20.83
CA LYS A 151 6.11 -13.38 -19.77
C LYS A 151 4.97 -13.04 -18.82
N ILE A 152 5.27 -13.06 -17.53
CA ILE A 152 4.39 -12.62 -16.43
C ILE A 152 4.96 -11.33 -15.87
N MET A 153 4.13 -10.32 -15.65
CA MET A 153 4.52 -9.00 -15.17
C MET A 153 3.47 -8.43 -14.22
N LEU A 154 3.88 -7.44 -13.45
CA LEU A 154 2.99 -6.53 -12.74
C LEU A 154 2.78 -5.23 -13.57
N PRO A 155 1.80 -4.39 -13.24
CA PRO A 155 1.52 -3.16 -14.02
C PRO A 155 2.73 -2.24 -14.20
N LYS A 156 3.49 -1.98 -13.12
CA LYS A 156 4.71 -1.18 -13.14
C LYS A 156 5.80 -1.84 -14.00
N ASP A 157 5.94 -3.16 -13.92
CA ASP A 157 6.93 -3.92 -14.70
C ASP A 157 6.68 -3.78 -16.19
N TYR A 158 5.42 -3.77 -16.59
CA TYR A 158 5.02 -3.54 -17.99
C TYR A 158 5.47 -2.16 -18.47
N ILE A 159 5.35 -1.12 -17.65
CA ILE A 159 5.85 0.22 -17.99
C ILE A 159 7.38 0.22 -18.10
N ASN A 160 8.11 -0.41 -17.16
CA ASN A 160 9.56 -0.55 -17.25
C ASN A 160 9.98 -1.31 -18.53
N TYR A 161 9.23 -2.36 -18.88
CA TYR A 161 9.45 -3.12 -20.10
C TYR A 161 9.26 -2.26 -21.37
N ILE A 162 8.22 -1.44 -21.42
CA ILE A 162 7.99 -0.48 -22.52
C ILE A 162 9.13 0.55 -22.61
N LEU A 163 9.66 1.04 -21.49
CA LEU A 163 10.72 2.04 -21.46
C LEU A 163 12.09 1.47 -21.83
N THR A 164 12.39 0.21 -21.47
CA THR A 164 13.76 -0.35 -21.52
C THR A 164 13.91 -1.63 -22.32
N GLY A 165 12.81 -2.34 -22.62
CA GLY A 165 12.86 -3.70 -23.20
C GLY A 165 13.28 -4.79 -22.21
N VAL A 166 13.46 -4.46 -20.91
CA VAL A 166 13.94 -5.42 -19.91
C VAL A 166 12.76 -6.00 -19.12
N HIS A 167 12.63 -7.34 -19.12
CA HIS A 167 11.66 -8.07 -18.31
C HIS A 167 12.15 -8.16 -16.86
N CYS A 168 11.69 -7.26 -16.01
CA CYS A 168 12.15 -7.05 -14.65
C CYS A 168 10.99 -6.83 -13.67
N CYS A 169 11.23 -7.13 -12.41
CA CYS A 169 10.37 -6.78 -11.27
C CYS A 169 11.25 -6.44 -10.08
N ASP A 170 10.78 -5.58 -9.18
CA ASP A 170 11.46 -5.36 -7.92
C ASP A 170 10.88 -6.24 -6.80
N TYR A 171 11.67 -6.45 -5.74
CA TYR A 171 11.28 -7.33 -4.64
C TYR A 171 10.03 -6.83 -3.89
N SER A 172 9.83 -5.51 -3.77
CA SER A 172 8.67 -4.98 -3.01
C SER A 172 7.35 -5.31 -3.69
N ASP A 173 7.27 -5.13 -5.01
CA ASP A 173 6.09 -5.42 -5.79
C ASP A 173 5.89 -6.94 -5.97
N ALA A 174 6.98 -7.66 -6.27
CA ALA A 174 6.97 -9.12 -6.37
C ALA A 174 6.47 -9.82 -5.09
N SER A 175 6.70 -9.23 -3.92
CA SER A 175 6.20 -9.75 -2.63
C SER A 175 4.68 -9.89 -2.60
N GLY A 176 3.95 -9.03 -3.31
CA GLY A 176 2.50 -9.06 -3.40
C GLY A 176 1.93 -10.06 -4.44
N MET A 177 2.79 -10.78 -5.14
CA MET A 177 2.34 -11.77 -6.12
C MET A 177 1.92 -13.11 -5.49
N LEU A 178 2.33 -13.40 -4.27
CA LEU A 178 2.27 -14.73 -3.64
C LEU A 178 3.08 -15.78 -4.43
N LEU A 179 4.14 -15.35 -5.09
CA LEU A 179 5.05 -16.17 -5.89
C LEU A 179 6.52 -15.99 -5.47
N LEU A 180 6.80 -14.97 -4.64
CA LEU A 180 8.13 -14.68 -4.11
C LEU A 180 8.33 -15.32 -2.74
N ASP A 181 9.45 -15.98 -2.53
CA ASP A 181 10.00 -16.23 -1.20
C ASP A 181 10.57 -14.90 -0.67
N VAL A 182 9.79 -14.23 0.18
CA VAL A 182 10.11 -12.87 0.66
C VAL A 182 11.36 -12.86 1.55
N GLU A 183 11.58 -13.92 2.33
CA GLU A 183 12.75 -14.02 3.20
C GLU A 183 14.05 -14.06 2.39
N HIS A 184 14.08 -14.92 1.37
CA HIS A 184 15.29 -15.18 0.57
C HIS A 184 15.36 -14.34 -0.71
N LYS A 185 14.33 -13.51 -0.98
CA LYS A 185 14.25 -12.64 -2.16
C LYS A 185 14.49 -13.39 -3.48
N CYS A 186 13.77 -14.49 -3.67
CA CYS A 186 13.81 -15.30 -4.89
C CYS A 186 12.42 -15.85 -5.21
N TRP A 187 12.21 -16.30 -6.44
CA TRP A 187 10.96 -16.96 -6.80
C TRP A 187 10.77 -18.25 -6.01
N SER A 188 9.58 -18.44 -5.42
CA SER A 188 9.22 -19.67 -4.71
C SER A 188 8.94 -20.78 -5.70
N LYS A 189 9.82 -21.79 -5.74
CA LYS A 189 9.67 -22.94 -6.64
C LYS A 189 8.37 -23.67 -6.43
N GLU A 190 7.99 -23.86 -5.17
CA GLU A 190 6.74 -24.50 -4.76
C GLU A 190 5.52 -23.75 -5.29
N MET A 191 5.52 -22.42 -5.18
CA MET A 191 4.40 -21.62 -5.67
C MET A 191 4.32 -21.58 -7.19
N LEU A 192 5.47 -21.52 -7.88
CA LEU A 192 5.51 -21.62 -9.35
C LEU A 192 4.94 -22.96 -9.82
N GLU A 193 5.29 -24.06 -9.16
CA GLU A 193 4.76 -25.40 -9.46
C GLU A 193 3.26 -25.47 -9.22
N ILE A 194 2.76 -24.98 -8.08
CA ILE A 194 1.33 -24.92 -7.75
C ILE A 194 0.56 -24.16 -8.83
N CYS A 195 1.08 -23.02 -9.26
CA CYS A 195 0.44 -22.20 -10.30
C CYS A 195 0.62 -22.77 -11.72
N GLY A 196 1.55 -23.72 -11.91
CA GLY A 196 1.83 -24.34 -13.22
C GLY A 196 2.60 -23.41 -14.16
N VAL A 197 3.42 -22.52 -13.62
CA VAL A 197 4.28 -21.60 -14.38
C VAL A 197 5.75 -21.93 -14.15
N LYS A 198 6.60 -21.52 -15.10
CA LYS A 198 8.05 -21.77 -15.06
C LYS A 198 8.78 -20.49 -14.63
N GLU A 199 9.93 -20.65 -13.99
CA GLU A 199 10.78 -19.51 -13.62
C GLU A 199 11.22 -18.69 -14.86
N SER A 200 11.37 -19.34 -16.04
CA SER A 200 11.68 -18.65 -17.30
C SER A 200 10.59 -17.69 -17.79
N GLN A 201 9.36 -17.80 -17.26
CA GLN A 201 8.24 -16.88 -17.55
C GLN A 201 8.20 -15.71 -16.56
N MET A 202 8.97 -15.80 -15.46
CA MET A 202 9.02 -14.78 -14.43
C MET A 202 10.05 -13.70 -14.76
N PRO A 203 9.84 -12.44 -14.32
CA PRO A 203 10.79 -11.37 -14.53
C PRO A 203 12.06 -11.58 -13.70
N ARG A 204 13.17 -11.01 -14.18
CA ARG A 204 14.40 -10.89 -13.37
C ARG A 204 14.13 -9.94 -12.19
N LEU A 205 14.57 -10.35 -11.00
CA LEU A 205 14.38 -9.61 -9.75
C LEU A 205 15.52 -8.61 -9.51
N PHE A 206 15.13 -7.46 -8.96
CA PHE A 206 16.03 -6.34 -8.62
C PHE A 206 15.64 -5.73 -7.28
N GLU A 207 16.57 -5.01 -6.64
CA GLU A 207 16.19 -4.04 -5.62
C GLU A 207 15.53 -2.83 -6.29
N SER A 208 14.61 -2.18 -5.60
CA SER A 208 13.77 -1.10 -6.17
C SER A 208 14.59 0.07 -6.73
N TYR A 209 15.76 0.34 -6.16
CA TYR A 209 16.67 1.41 -6.55
C TYR A 209 17.73 0.99 -7.59
N GLU A 210 17.77 -0.29 -7.97
CA GLU A 210 18.73 -0.75 -8.98
C GLU A 210 18.31 -0.32 -10.40
N CYS A 211 19.31 -0.06 -11.23
CA CYS A 211 19.12 0.27 -12.64
C CYS A 211 18.79 -1.01 -13.43
N VAL A 212 17.63 -1.04 -14.06
CA VAL A 212 17.21 -2.16 -14.92
C VAL A 212 17.62 -1.95 -16.38
N GLY A 213 17.88 -0.72 -16.77
CA GLY A 213 18.27 -0.36 -18.13
C GLY A 213 18.23 1.15 -18.35
N THR A 214 18.34 1.55 -19.60
CA THR A 214 18.15 2.93 -20.05
C THR A 214 17.00 3.01 -21.04
N VAL A 215 16.51 4.21 -21.27
CA VAL A 215 15.39 4.46 -22.17
C VAL A 215 15.74 4.03 -23.60
N LEU A 216 14.83 3.27 -24.23
CA LEU A 216 15.00 2.82 -25.63
C LEU A 216 15.03 4.00 -26.59
N PRO A 217 15.78 3.91 -27.74
CA PRO A 217 15.91 5.00 -28.71
C PRO A 217 14.57 5.52 -29.25
N GLU A 218 13.63 4.62 -29.55
CA GLU A 218 12.30 4.98 -30.02
C GLU A 218 11.47 5.74 -28.96
N ILE A 219 11.64 5.39 -27.69
CA ILE A 219 10.96 6.06 -26.57
C ILE A 219 11.62 7.44 -26.33
N ALA A 220 12.95 7.50 -26.37
CA ALA A 220 13.69 8.77 -26.26
C ALA A 220 13.26 9.76 -27.34
N LYS A 221 13.19 9.30 -28.59
CA LYS A 221 12.74 10.11 -29.72
C LYS A 221 11.28 10.59 -29.56
N LEU A 222 10.41 9.73 -29.05
CA LEU A 222 8.99 10.04 -28.87
C LEU A 222 8.76 11.06 -27.74
N THR A 223 9.48 10.92 -26.64
CA THR A 223 9.23 11.67 -25.40
C THR A 223 10.12 12.89 -25.21
N GLY A 224 11.24 12.97 -25.95
CA GLY A 224 12.26 13.99 -25.75
C GLY A 224 13.28 13.67 -24.66
N LEU A 225 13.22 12.46 -24.07
CA LEU A 225 14.21 11.96 -23.12
C LEU A 225 15.54 11.63 -23.82
N SER A 226 16.59 11.44 -23.04
CA SER A 226 17.88 10.89 -23.49
C SER A 226 17.89 9.37 -23.44
N GLU A 227 18.52 8.72 -24.43
CA GLU A 227 18.83 7.28 -24.36
C GLU A 227 19.74 6.89 -23.17
N LYS A 228 20.37 7.89 -22.52
CA LYS A 228 21.18 7.71 -21.32
C LYS A 228 20.37 7.78 -20.02
N THR A 229 19.10 8.18 -20.09
CA THR A 229 18.23 8.26 -18.93
C THR A 229 18.05 6.85 -18.33
N LYS A 230 18.49 6.66 -17.09
CA LYS A 230 18.39 5.39 -16.39
C LYS A 230 16.96 5.12 -15.93
N VAL A 231 16.57 3.87 -15.89
CA VAL A 231 15.28 3.44 -15.32
C VAL A 231 15.55 2.57 -14.10
N ALA A 232 15.04 2.97 -12.94
CA ALA A 232 15.06 2.19 -11.72
C ALA A 232 14.02 1.05 -11.80
N ALA A 233 14.25 -0.04 -11.10
CA ALA A 233 13.26 -1.12 -10.99
C ALA A 233 11.92 -0.61 -10.45
N GLY A 234 11.96 0.43 -9.63
CA GLY A 234 10.78 1.02 -9.03
C GLY A 234 10.23 0.18 -7.89
N ALA A 235 9.01 0.43 -7.45
CA ALA A 235 8.42 -0.27 -6.31
C ALA A 235 6.91 -0.43 -6.43
N GLY A 236 6.31 -1.36 -5.68
CA GLY A 236 4.89 -1.33 -5.43
C GLY A 236 4.47 0.01 -4.80
N ASP A 237 3.27 0.46 -5.08
CA ASP A 237 2.80 1.81 -4.69
C ASP A 237 2.95 2.11 -3.19
N ASN A 238 2.64 1.12 -2.33
CA ASN A 238 2.78 1.30 -0.88
C ASN A 238 4.24 1.49 -0.45
N ALA A 239 5.18 0.71 -1.02
CA ALA A 239 6.60 0.84 -0.71
C ALA A 239 7.18 2.15 -1.30
N ALA A 240 6.76 2.52 -2.51
CA ALA A 240 7.13 3.81 -3.10
C ALA A 240 6.62 5.00 -2.26
N ALA A 241 5.35 4.96 -1.82
CA ALA A 241 4.80 5.98 -0.93
C ALA A 241 5.55 6.05 0.41
N ALA A 242 5.97 4.91 0.96
CA ALA A 242 6.77 4.85 2.17
C ALA A 242 8.13 5.55 1.97
N VAL A 243 8.82 5.29 0.87
CA VAL A 243 10.06 6.02 0.50
C VAL A 243 9.79 7.52 0.40
N GLY A 244 8.75 7.92 -0.32
CA GLY A 244 8.36 9.32 -0.53
C GLY A 244 7.99 10.07 0.75
N THR A 245 7.65 9.38 1.82
CA THR A 245 7.35 9.93 3.15
C THR A 245 8.49 9.72 4.15
N GLY A 246 9.62 9.14 3.73
CA GLY A 246 10.76 8.89 4.59
C GLY A 246 10.55 7.75 5.59
N VAL A 247 9.70 6.79 5.25
CA VAL A 247 9.47 5.57 6.03
C VAL A 247 10.36 4.47 5.51
N VAL A 248 11.60 4.50 5.95
CA VAL A 248 12.69 3.61 5.54
C VAL A 248 13.52 3.21 6.75
N GLY A 249 14.35 2.19 6.59
CA GLY A 249 15.23 1.70 7.63
C GLY A 249 14.49 1.03 8.79
N LYS A 250 15.14 0.98 9.94
CA LYS A 250 14.65 0.28 11.12
C LYS A 250 13.56 1.05 11.85
N GLY A 251 12.38 0.48 11.94
CA GLY A 251 11.27 1.01 12.72
C GLY A 251 10.60 2.25 12.15
N GLY A 252 10.85 2.59 10.89
CA GLY A 252 10.06 3.58 10.18
C GLY A 252 8.59 3.13 10.14
N CYS A 253 7.66 4.06 10.40
CA CYS A 253 6.24 3.76 10.41
C CYS A 253 5.45 4.87 9.73
N ASN A 254 4.42 4.49 8.99
CA ASN A 254 3.41 5.40 8.45
C ASN A 254 2.01 4.85 8.67
N ILE A 255 1.12 5.71 9.13
CA ILE A 255 -0.31 5.45 9.25
C ILE A 255 -1.03 6.29 8.20
N SER A 256 -1.75 5.65 7.29
CA SER A 256 -2.60 6.34 6.32
C SER A 256 -4.07 6.22 6.72
N LEU A 257 -4.74 7.36 6.90
CA LEU A 257 -6.15 7.46 7.25
C LEU A 257 -6.97 7.95 6.06
N GLY A 258 -7.15 7.06 5.08
CA GLY A 258 -8.08 7.23 3.98
C GLY A 258 -9.46 6.62 4.28
N THR A 259 -10.25 6.34 3.26
CA THR A 259 -11.49 5.54 3.39
C THR A 259 -11.21 4.26 4.17
N SER A 260 -10.21 3.50 3.74
CA SER A 260 -9.54 2.44 4.49
C SER A 260 -8.31 3.00 5.23
N GLY A 261 -7.74 2.22 6.13
CA GLY A 261 -6.52 2.55 6.85
C GLY A 261 -5.38 1.59 6.52
N THR A 262 -4.16 2.08 6.53
CA THR A 262 -2.99 1.21 6.46
C THR A 262 -1.96 1.58 7.53
N VAL A 263 -1.27 0.57 8.00
CA VAL A 263 -0.07 0.72 8.85
C VAL A 263 1.07 0.08 8.10
N PHE A 264 2.06 0.88 7.73
CA PHE A 264 3.28 0.42 7.07
C PHE A 264 4.46 0.55 8.04
N ILE A 265 5.18 -0.53 8.29
CA ILE A 265 6.26 -0.58 9.28
C ILE A 265 7.50 -1.17 8.62
N SER A 266 8.54 -0.33 8.40
CA SER A 266 9.80 -0.78 7.83
C SER A 266 10.68 -1.48 8.85
N SER A 267 11.47 -2.45 8.39
CA SER A 267 12.36 -3.26 9.22
C SER A 267 13.64 -3.60 8.46
N ASP A 268 14.76 -3.60 9.18
CA ASP A 268 16.06 -4.06 8.69
C ASP A 268 16.20 -5.60 8.76
N ARG A 269 15.17 -6.28 9.26
CA ARG A 269 15.13 -7.74 9.42
C ARG A 269 13.84 -8.31 8.87
N PHE A 270 13.94 -9.50 8.27
CA PHE A 270 12.77 -10.29 7.92
C PHE A 270 11.98 -10.67 9.19
N GLY A 271 10.67 -10.62 9.08
CA GLY A 271 9.75 -11.05 10.12
C GLY A 271 8.39 -11.38 9.53
N VAL A 272 7.75 -12.41 10.05
CA VAL A 272 6.39 -12.80 9.69
C VAL A 272 5.64 -13.16 10.97
N ASP A 273 4.43 -12.64 11.11
CA ASP A 273 3.56 -13.03 12.21
C ASP A 273 3.07 -14.47 12.02
N PRO A 274 3.12 -15.33 13.07
CA PRO A 274 2.65 -16.73 12.97
C PRO A 274 1.22 -16.89 12.48
N ASN A 275 0.36 -15.88 12.73
CA ASN A 275 -1.04 -15.88 12.29
C ASN A 275 -1.24 -15.17 10.95
N ASN A 276 -0.18 -14.69 10.30
CA ASN A 276 -0.25 -13.85 9.10
C ASN A 276 -1.25 -12.67 9.23
N ALA A 277 -1.28 -12.07 10.42
CA ALA A 277 -2.16 -10.94 10.72
C ALA A 277 -1.78 -9.68 9.92
N LEU A 278 -0.49 -9.55 9.58
CA LEU A 278 0.05 -8.52 8.71
C LEU A 278 0.68 -9.14 7.46
N HIS A 279 0.68 -8.39 6.35
CA HIS A 279 1.49 -8.74 5.19
C HIS A 279 2.97 -8.55 5.50
N ALA A 280 3.81 -9.50 5.10
CA ALA A 280 5.27 -9.41 5.21
C ALA A 280 5.86 -9.33 3.80
N PHE A 281 6.41 -8.17 3.42
CA PHE A 281 6.92 -7.89 2.08
C PHE A 281 8.36 -7.39 2.16
N ALA A 282 9.11 -7.51 1.08
CA ALA A 282 10.34 -6.76 0.89
C ALA A 282 10.03 -5.26 0.75
N HIS A 283 10.93 -4.41 1.24
CA HIS A 283 10.80 -2.97 1.14
C HIS A 283 11.70 -2.38 0.06
N ALA A 284 11.34 -1.21 -0.44
CA ALA A 284 12.05 -0.52 -1.50
C ALA A 284 13.42 0.08 -1.09
N ASP A 285 13.77 0.01 0.17
CA ASP A 285 15.07 0.44 0.70
C ASP A 285 16.11 -0.68 0.83
N GLY A 286 15.76 -1.90 0.41
CA GLY A 286 16.59 -3.10 0.53
C GLY A 286 16.28 -3.97 1.74
N GLY A 287 15.44 -3.50 2.66
CA GLY A 287 14.95 -4.23 3.83
C GLY A 287 13.64 -4.96 3.59
N TRP A 288 12.82 -5.01 4.64
CA TRP A 288 11.48 -5.58 4.65
C TRP A 288 10.48 -4.62 5.28
N HIS A 289 9.20 -4.92 5.14
CA HIS A 289 8.17 -4.23 5.88
C HIS A 289 7.02 -5.16 6.25
N LEU A 290 6.32 -4.79 7.31
CA LEU A 290 5.02 -5.34 7.67
C LEU A 290 3.95 -4.31 7.31
N MET A 291 2.81 -4.79 6.80
CA MET A 291 1.70 -3.91 6.46
C MET A 291 0.38 -4.48 6.95
N GLY A 292 -0.34 -3.68 7.74
CA GLY A 292 -1.73 -3.92 8.13
C GLY A 292 -2.67 -3.10 7.26
N CYS A 293 -3.74 -3.74 6.79
CA CYS A 293 -4.82 -3.09 6.04
C CYS A 293 -6.12 -3.16 6.84
N MET A 294 -6.67 -2.01 7.19
CA MET A 294 -7.93 -1.82 7.85
C MET A 294 -8.99 -1.41 6.82
N LEU A 295 -10.13 -2.10 6.78
CA LEU A 295 -11.13 -1.89 5.72
C LEU A 295 -11.94 -0.59 5.91
N SER A 296 -12.16 -0.15 7.15
CA SER A 296 -12.93 1.05 7.47
C SER A 296 -12.15 1.93 8.46
N ALA A 297 -11.60 3.05 8.00
CA ALA A 297 -10.85 4.00 8.82
C ALA A 297 -11.53 5.38 8.84
N ALA A 298 -11.13 6.33 8.00
CA ALA A 298 -11.82 7.62 7.94
C ALA A 298 -13.27 7.50 7.44
N SER A 299 -13.59 6.42 6.74
CA SER A 299 -14.97 6.08 6.37
C SER A 299 -15.88 5.86 7.59
N CYS A 300 -15.35 5.41 8.74
CA CYS A 300 -16.15 5.30 9.97
C CYS A 300 -16.63 6.66 10.45
N ASN A 301 -15.74 7.66 10.49
CA ASN A 301 -16.09 9.02 10.84
C ASN A 301 -17.08 9.62 9.83
N LYS A 302 -16.82 9.42 8.53
CA LYS A 302 -17.72 9.87 7.48
C LYS A 302 -19.11 9.25 7.61
N TRP A 303 -19.20 7.92 7.70
CA TRP A 303 -20.46 7.20 7.89
C TRP A 303 -21.21 7.67 9.13
N PHE A 304 -20.52 7.82 10.26
CA PHE A 304 -21.17 8.23 11.51
C PHE A 304 -21.74 9.66 11.40
N CYS A 305 -20.98 10.60 10.85
CA CYS A 305 -21.44 11.96 10.64
C CYS A 305 -22.57 12.05 9.60
N ASP A 306 -22.40 11.46 8.42
CA ASP A 306 -23.35 11.57 7.32
C ASP A 306 -24.66 10.82 7.61
N GLU A 307 -24.56 9.57 8.09
CA GLU A 307 -25.73 8.69 8.21
C GLU A 307 -26.38 8.71 9.60
N ILE A 308 -25.60 8.86 10.66
CA ILE A 308 -26.16 8.84 12.02
C ILE A 308 -26.42 10.26 12.52
N LEU A 309 -25.43 11.14 12.40
CA LEU A 309 -25.53 12.52 12.88
C LEU A 309 -26.23 13.45 11.89
N LYS A 310 -26.34 13.05 10.62
CA LYS A 310 -26.94 13.84 9.52
C LYS A 310 -26.30 15.22 9.35
N THR A 311 -24.96 15.25 9.35
CA THR A 311 -24.16 16.47 9.21
C THR A 311 -22.93 16.22 8.33
N THR A 312 -22.53 17.26 7.59
CA THR A 312 -21.27 17.31 6.84
C THR A 312 -20.23 18.20 7.52
N ASP A 313 -20.57 18.86 8.64
CA ASP A 313 -19.64 19.65 9.45
C ASP A 313 -18.87 18.76 10.44
N TYR A 314 -17.99 17.93 9.92
CA TYR A 314 -17.16 17.01 10.72
C TYR A 314 -16.30 17.76 11.76
N SER A 315 -15.77 18.92 11.37
CA SER A 315 -14.98 19.74 12.28
C SER A 315 -15.81 20.33 13.41
N GLY A 316 -17.05 20.74 13.13
CA GLY A 316 -17.98 21.24 14.14
C GLY A 316 -18.33 20.18 15.18
N GLU A 317 -18.64 18.97 14.72
CA GLU A 317 -18.93 17.84 15.61
C GLU A 317 -17.71 17.49 16.48
N GLN A 318 -16.52 17.47 15.93
CA GLN A 318 -15.31 17.18 16.69
C GLN A 318 -14.96 18.24 17.72
N ARG A 319 -15.31 19.52 17.50
CA ARG A 319 -15.12 20.59 18.50
C ARG A 319 -15.97 20.40 19.77
N ALA A 320 -17.05 19.62 19.70
CA ALA A 320 -17.84 19.26 20.87
C ALA A 320 -17.13 18.28 21.82
N ILE A 321 -16.08 17.62 21.33
CA ILE A 321 -15.22 16.72 22.13
C ILE A 321 -14.13 17.55 22.76
N THR A 322 -14.28 17.86 24.07
CA THR A 322 -13.29 18.68 24.76
C THR A 322 -12.05 17.89 25.15
N PRO A 323 -10.88 18.53 25.27
CA PRO A 323 -9.64 17.85 25.64
C PRO A 323 -9.70 17.04 26.94
N GLU A 324 -10.50 17.49 27.91
CA GLU A 324 -10.68 16.86 29.22
C GLU A 324 -11.44 15.52 29.11
N LYS A 325 -12.23 15.34 28.06
CA LYS A 325 -12.98 14.11 27.79
C LYS A 325 -12.12 13.01 27.19
N LEU A 326 -10.96 13.33 26.64
CA LEU A 326 -10.08 12.33 26.03
C LEU A 326 -9.59 11.35 27.09
N GLY A 327 -9.70 10.06 26.76
CA GLY A 327 -9.36 8.98 27.68
C GLY A 327 -10.39 8.70 28.78
N GLU A 328 -11.47 9.46 28.88
CA GLU A 328 -12.52 9.35 29.91
C GLU A 328 -13.84 8.73 29.37
N ASN A 329 -13.93 8.46 28.10
CA ASN A 329 -15.14 7.93 27.46
C ASN A 329 -15.43 6.49 27.92
N HIS A 330 -16.69 6.21 28.30
CA HIS A 330 -17.14 4.87 28.66
C HIS A 330 -17.71 4.08 27.48
N VAL A 331 -17.91 4.74 26.33
CA VAL A 331 -18.37 4.12 25.09
C VAL A 331 -17.17 3.64 24.26
N TYR A 332 -17.32 2.46 23.67
CA TYR A 332 -16.37 1.87 22.74
C TYR A 332 -17.04 1.61 21.40
N PHE A 333 -16.25 1.63 20.34
CA PHE A 333 -16.71 1.32 19.00
C PHE A 333 -15.74 0.35 18.30
N LEU A 334 -16.25 -0.78 17.81
CA LEU A 334 -15.53 -1.64 16.88
C LEU A 334 -15.74 -1.11 15.46
N PRO A 335 -14.68 -0.71 14.73
CA PRO A 335 -14.82 -0.01 13.45
C PRO A 335 -15.02 -0.96 12.25
N TYR A 336 -15.50 -2.17 12.44
CA TYR A 336 -15.52 -3.23 11.44
C TYR A 336 -16.77 -3.19 10.55
N LEU A 337 -17.11 -2.02 9.99
CA LEU A 337 -18.33 -1.80 9.20
C LEU A 337 -18.41 -2.69 7.95
N MET A 338 -17.28 -3.09 7.39
CA MET A 338 -17.17 -3.91 6.17
C MET A 338 -16.48 -5.28 6.43
N GLY A 339 -16.56 -5.79 7.66
CA GLY A 339 -15.65 -6.80 8.11
C GLY A 339 -14.26 -6.21 8.37
N GLU A 340 -13.27 -7.05 8.63
CA GLU A 340 -11.91 -6.56 8.85
C GLU A 340 -10.86 -7.52 8.28
N ARG A 341 -9.76 -6.95 7.77
CA ARG A 341 -8.59 -7.69 7.34
C ARG A 341 -7.57 -7.76 8.48
N SER A 342 -6.72 -6.78 8.62
CA SER A 342 -5.66 -6.79 9.64
C SER A 342 -6.11 -6.20 10.97
N PRO A 343 -5.73 -6.81 12.09
CA PRO A 343 -5.01 -8.08 12.22
C PRO A 343 -5.92 -9.31 12.37
N ILE A 344 -7.25 -9.15 12.37
CA ILE A 344 -8.19 -10.21 12.78
C ILE A 344 -8.63 -11.14 11.65
N ASN A 345 -8.50 -10.72 10.39
CA ASN A 345 -8.88 -11.51 9.19
C ASN A 345 -10.28 -12.12 9.28
N ASP A 346 -11.28 -11.31 9.65
CA ASP A 346 -12.67 -11.73 9.83
C ASP A 346 -13.62 -10.89 8.97
N THR A 347 -14.12 -11.49 7.90
CA THR A 347 -15.09 -10.85 6.99
C THR A 347 -16.48 -10.73 7.62
N ASN A 348 -16.77 -11.46 8.69
CA ASN A 348 -18.04 -11.44 9.41
C ASN A 348 -18.08 -10.38 10.52
N ALA A 349 -16.94 -9.83 10.92
CA ALA A 349 -16.90 -8.76 11.90
C ALA A 349 -17.79 -7.58 11.49
N ARG A 350 -18.44 -6.94 12.46
CA ARG A 350 -19.35 -5.80 12.23
C ARG A 350 -19.09 -4.65 13.18
N GLY A 351 -19.44 -3.44 12.75
CA GLY A 351 -19.42 -2.25 13.59
C GLY A 351 -20.33 -2.44 14.81
N THR A 352 -19.79 -2.11 15.99
CA THR A 352 -20.49 -2.36 17.25
C THR A 352 -20.17 -1.28 18.28
N PHE A 353 -21.20 -0.70 18.90
CA PHE A 353 -21.06 0.16 20.07
C PHE A 353 -21.28 -0.62 21.35
N VAL A 354 -20.43 -0.40 22.35
CA VAL A 354 -20.51 -1.03 23.67
C VAL A 354 -20.33 0.01 24.77
N GLY A 355 -21.10 -0.10 25.86
CA GLY A 355 -20.94 0.75 27.04
C GLY A 355 -21.84 1.98 27.09
N MET A 356 -22.84 2.12 26.21
CA MET A 356 -23.78 3.24 26.23
C MET A 356 -24.67 3.20 27.48
N THR A 357 -24.94 4.38 28.00
CA THR A 357 -25.85 4.65 29.13
C THR A 357 -26.84 5.74 28.76
N MET A 358 -27.79 6.06 29.65
CA MET A 358 -28.83 7.10 29.39
C MET A 358 -28.26 8.51 29.21
N ASP A 359 -27.07 8.77 29.73
CA ASP A 359 -26.36 10.03 29.64
C ASP A 359 -25.31 10.10 28.50
N THR A 360 -25.22 9.02 27.71
CA THR A 360 -24.33 9.00 26.53
C THR A 360 -24.77 10.07 25.54
N THR A 361 -23.84 10.95 25.21
CA THR A 361 -24.08 12.07 24.30
C THR A 361 -23.65 11.73 22.87
N ARG A 362 -24.10 12.56 21.93
CA ARG A 362 -23.66 12.56 20.53
C ARG A 362 -22.12 12.68 20.40
N ALA A 363 -21.51 13.53 21.23
CA ALA A 363 -20.07 13.73 21.26
C ALA A 363 -19.32 12.50 21.80
N ASP A 364 -19.86 11.80 22.80
CA ASP A 364 -19.28 10.58 23.35
C ASP A 364 -19.27 9.45 22.28
N MET A 365 -20.33 9.35 21.50
CA MET A 365 -20.40 8.38 20.40
C MET A 365 -19.41 8.69 19.28
N LEU A 366 -19.29 9.95 18.86
CA LEU A 366 -18.32 10.37 17.86
C LEU A 366 -16.89 10.14 18.36
N GLN A 367 -16.60 10.48 19.62
CA GLN A 367 -15.30 10.20 20.24
C GLN A 367 -14.99 8.70 20.21
N ALA A 368 -15.95 7.84 20.53
CA ALA A 368 -15.79 6.38 20.47
C ALA A 368 -15.45 5.89 19.05
N VAL A 369 -16.04 6.51 18.02
CA VAL A 369 -15.71 6.18 16.60
C VAL A 369 -14.26 6.53 16.29
N LEU A 370 -13.81 7.74 16.65
CA LEU A 370 -12.42 8.17 16.41
C LEU A 370 -11.40 7.34 17.19
N GLU A 371 -11.70 7.04 18.46
CA GLU A 371 -10.88 6.20 19.33
C GLU A 371 -10.84 4.74 18.83
N GLY A 372 -11.97 4.19 18.42
CA GLY A 372 -12.09 2.82 17.93
C GLY A 372 -11.22 2.56 16.70
N VAL A 373 -11.17 3.49 15.76
CA VAL A 373 -10.25 3.43 14.62
C VAL A 373 -8.79 3.44 15.07
N ALA A 374 -8.44 4.31 16.03
CA ALA A 374 -7.08 4.39 16.57
C ALA A 374 -6.67 3.10 17.31
N PHE A 375 -7.58 2.51 18.09
CA PHE A 375 -7.34 1.24 18.78
C PHE A 375 -7.15 0.08 17.80
N ALA A 376 -7.97 -0.01 16.75
CA ALA A 376 -7.84 -1.05 15.73
C ALA A 376 -6.53 -0.92 14.93
N ILE A 377 -6.08 0.29 14.64
CA ILE A 377 -4.75 0.54 14.05
C ILE A 377 -3.65 0.09 15.03
N ARG A 378 -3.80 0.39 16.33
CA ARG A 378 -2.85 -0.05 17.36
C ARG A 378 -2.72 -1.57 17.41
N ASP A 379 -3.79 -2.33 17.21
CA ASP A 379 -3.72 -3.80 17.17
C ASP A 379 -2.67 -4.29 16.15
N SER A 380 -2.60 -3.67 14.96
CA SER A 380 -1.58 -3.99 13.96
C SER A 380 -0.16 -3.56 14.41
N VAL A 381 -0.02 -2.43 15.08
CA VAL A 381 1.25 -1.96 15.64
C VAL A 381 1.77 -2.93 16.73
N GLU A 382 0.88 -3.43 17.58
CA GLU A 382 1.23 -4.39 18.62
C GLU A 382 1.70 -5.74 18.05
N VAL A 383 1.15 -6.18 16.90
CA VAL A 383 1.68 -7.36 16.19
C VAL A 383 3.14 -7.15 15.81
N ALA A 384 3.48 -6.02 15.20
CA ALA A 384 4.87 -5.72 14.82
C ALA A 384 5.80 -5.64 16.05
N LYS A 385 5.34 -5.02 17.14
CA LYS A 385 6.09 -4.97 18.40
C LYS A 385 6.34 -6.36 18.98
N SER A 386 5.38 -7.27 18.87
CA SER A 386 5.54 -8.66 19.34
C SER A 386 6.63 -9.43 18.57
N LEU A 387 6.95 -8.99 17.34
CA LEU A 387 8.07 -9.50 16.53
C LEU A 387 9.41 -8.81 16.85
N GLY A 388 9.45 -7.96 17.87
CA GLY A 388 10.65 -7.25 18.32
C GLY A 388 11.00 -6.01 17.49
N ILE A 389 10.05 -5.47 16.72
CA ILE A 389 10.22 -4.24 15.95
C ILE A 389 9.88 -3.05 16.85
N ALA A 390 10.89 -2.23 17.18
CA ALA A 390 10.67 -0.98 17.88
C ALA A 390 10.16 0.10 16.90
N ILE A 391 9.10 0.80 17.29
CA ILE A 391 8.50 1.89 16.51
C ILE A 391 8.59 3.17 17.34
N PRO A 392 9.65 3.98 17.17
CA PRO A 392 9.87 5.16 18.00
C PRO A 392 8.99 6.34 17.63
N THR A 393 8.53 6.41 16.39
CA THR A 393 7.69 7.48 15.86
C THR A 393 6.92 6.96 14.65
N SER A 394 5.83 7.62 14.28
CA SER A 394 5.11 7.32 13.04
C SER A 394 4.85 8.59 12.23
N LYS A 395 4.92 8.47 10.91
CA LYS A 395 4.27 9.43 10.01
C LYS A 395 2.77 9.19 10.04
N ILE A 396 1.99 10.22 9.72
CA ILE A 396 0.55 10.11 9.53
C ILE A 396 0.11 10.94 8.32
N CYS A 397 -0.71 10.35 7.46
CA CYS A 397 -1.19 10.98 6.23
C CYS A 397 -2.64 10.59 5.91
N GLY A 398 -3.17 11.08 4.79
CA GLY A 398 -4.53 10.83 4.35
C GLY A 398 -5.55 11.85 4.89
N GLY A 399 -6.80 11.75 4.43
CA GLY A 399 -7.86 12.73 4.76
C GLY A 399 -8.15 12.85 6.25
N GLY A 400 -8.16 11.74 6.97
CA GLY A 400 -8.40 11.71 8.42
C GLY A 400 -7.31 12.40 9.23
N SER A 401 -6.07 12.38 8.75
CA SER A 401 -4.95 13.04 9.43
C SER A 401 -5.05 14.57 9.48
N LYS A 402 -5.95 15.18 8.72
CA LYS A 402 -6.20 16.63 8.75
C LYS A 402 -6.87 17.08 10.05
N SER A 403 -7.52 16.18 10.79
CA SER A 403 -8.14 16.48 12.09
C SER A 403 -7.07 16.59 13.19
N PRO A 404 -6.88 17.77 13.83
CA PRO A 404 -5.97 17.93 14.95
C PRO A 404 -6.37 17.05 16.15
N LEU A 405 -7.68 16.91 16.40
CA LEU A 405 -8.21 16.05 17.46
C LEU A 405 -7.82 14.59 17.23
N TRP A 406 -8.01 14.10 16.01
CA TRP A 406 -7.72 12.69 15.70
C TRP A 406 -6.22 12.38 15.76
N ARG A 407 -5.37 13.31 15.30
CA ARG A 407 -3.91 13.20 15.49
C ARG A 407 -3.52 13.11 16.96
N ARG A 408 -4.15 13.92 17.82
CA ARG A 408 -3.93 13.86 19.27
C ARG A 408 -4.37 12.53 19.87
N ILE A 409 -5.53 12.00 19.46
CA ILE A 409 -6.00 10.67 19.85
C ILE A 409 -4.98 9.61 19.45
N PHE A 410 -4.55 9.59 18.18
CA PHE A 410 -3.58 8.62 17.69
C PHE A 410 -2.24 8.67 18.41
N ALA A 411 -1.67 9.86 18.63
CA ALA A 411 -0.40 10.03 19.34
C ALA A 411 -0.47 9.41 20.74
N ASN A 412 -1.59 9.60 21.44
CA ASN A 412 -1.77 9.11 22.80
C ASN A 412 -2.20 7.65 22.89
N VAL A 413 -3.00 7.17 21.93
CA VAL A 413 -3.36 5.73 21.83
C VAL A 413 -2.11 4.90 21.52
N LEU A 414 -1.23 5.38 20.65
CA LEU A 414 0.00 4.68 20.28
C LEU A 414 1.16 4.93 21.26
N GLY A 415 1.10 6.02 22.02
CA GLY A 415 2.16 6.43 22.95
C GLY A 415 3.46 6.84 22.24
N ILE A 416 3.38 7.33 21.00
CA ILE A 416 4.53 7.74 20.19
C ILE A 416 4.27 9.07 19.48
N PRO A 417 5.33 9.86 19.18
CA PRO A 417 5.19 11.07 18.38
C PRO A 417 4.63 10.75 16.97
N LEU A 418 3.72 11.60 16.49
CA LEU A 418 3.20 11.56 15.13
C LEU A 418 3.72 12.73 14.32
N GLN A 419 4.28 12.45 13.16
CA GLN A 419 4.89 13.43 12.27
C GLN A 419 4.06 13.59 10.99
N MET A 420 3.80 14.84 10.61
CA MET A 420 3.26 15.20 9.32
C MET A 420 4.39 15.65 8.40
N VAL A 421 4.44 15.11 7.19
CA VAL A 421 5.44 15.52 6.20
C VAL A 421 4.96 16.74 5.42
N LYS A 422 5.90 17.57 4.97
CA LYS A 422 5.62 18.80 4.24
C LYS A 422 5.06 18.53 2.84
N THR A 423 5.53 17.47 2.19
CA THR A 423 5.17 17.11 0.83
C THR A 423 4.54 15.72 0.80
N GLU A 424 3.25 15.66 0.52
CA GLU A 424 2.51 14.40 0.37
C GLU A 424 2.24 14.15 -1.13
N GLN A 425 3.25 13.69 -1.87
CA GLN A 425 3.14 13.41 -3.31
C GLN A 425 3.11 11.91 -3.63
N GLY A 426 2.90 11.09 -2.60
CA GLY A 426 2.65 9.66 -2.74
C GLY A 426 3.73 8.86 -3.45
N PRO A 427 3.35 7.79 -4.18
CA PRO A 427 4.27 6.88 -4.84
C PRO A 427 5.16 7.53 -5.91
N GLY A 428 4.65 8.58 -6.60
CA GLY A 428 5.42 9.30 -7.61
C GLY A 428 6.69 9.96 -7.06
N TYR A 429 6.57 10.59 -5.88
CA TYR A 429 7.75 11.20 -5.24
C TYR A 429 8.76 10.14 -4.79
N GLY A 430 8.27 9.03 -4.21
CA GLY A 430 9.13 7.89 -3.89
C GLY A 430 9.82 7.30 -5.12
N GLY A 431 9.11 7.19 -6.24
CA GLY A 431 9.68 6.78 -7.53
C GLY A 431 10.82 7.69 -7.99
N ALA A 432 10.65 9.02 -7.89
CA ALA A 432 11.71 9.97 -8.20
C ALA A 432 12.93 9.80 -7.27
N MET A 433 12.71 9.54 -5.96
CA MET A 433 13.81 9.28 -5.02
C MET A 433 14.57 7.99 -5.37
N LEU A 434 13.85 6.92 -5.75
CA LEU A 434 14.49 5.69 -6.24
C LEU A 434 15.30 5.94 -7.52
N ALA A 435 14.83 6.78 -8.42
CA ALA A 435 15.56 7.20 -9.61
C ALA A 435 16.84 8.00 -9.27
N MET A 436 16.80 8.83 -8.23
CA MET A 436 17.98 9.56 -7.74
C MET A 436 19.07 8.59 -7.23
N VAL A 437 18.67 7.57 -6.46
CA VAL A 437 19.61 6.54 -5.99
C VAL A 437 20.15 5.71 -7.16
N CYS A 438 19.27 5.26 -8.06
CA CYS A 438 19.62 4.54 -9.29
C CYS A 438 20.67 5.30 -10.14
N SER A 439 20.56 6.60 -10.20
CA SER A 439 21.44 7.47 -11.00
C SER A 439 22.72 7.89 -10.26
N GLY A 440 22.82 7.60 -8.96
CA GLY A 440 23.99 7.91 -8.13
C GLY A 440 23.98 9.30 -7.51
N ALA A 441 22.84 10.01 -7.51
CA ALA A 441 22.68 11.29 -6.81
C ALA A 441 22.73 11.13 -5.28
N TYR A 442 22.21 10.02 -4.79
CA TYR A 442 22.29 9.61 -3.38
C TYR A 442 22.83 8.19 -3.28
N PRO A 443 23.65 7.89 -2.24
CA PRO A 443 24.26 6.56 -2.09
C PRO A 443 23.28 5.48 -1.67
N THR A 444 22.20 5.83 -0.95
CA THR A 444 21.16 4.91 -0.44
C THR A 444 19.81 5.59 -0.42
N VAL A 445 18.75 4.76 -0.34
CA VAL A 445 17.37 5.26 -0.18
C VAL A 445 17.22 6.01 1.15
N GLN A 446 17.88 5.54 2.22
CA GLN A 446 17.90 6.25 3.51
C GLN A 446 18.52 7.65 3.38
N ALA A 447 19.66 7.78 2.71
CA ALA A 447 20.30 9.07 2.52
C ALA A 447 19.44 10.05 1.69
N ALA A 448 18.72 9.54 0.69
CA ALA A 448 17.76 10.33 -0.07
C ALA A 448 16.58 10.78 0.81
N ALA A 449 16.04 9.88 1.62
CA ALA A 449 14.95 10.19 2.54
C ALA A 449 15.34 11.24 3.58
N ASP A 450 16.52 11.10 4.19
CA ASP A 450 17.03 12.06 5.19
C ASP A 450 17.26 13.46 4.60
N ALA A 451 17.64 13.53 3.34
CA ALA A 451 17.91 14.81 2.65
C ALA A 451 16.66 15.50 2.10
N LEU A 452 15.65 14.73 1.67
CA LEU A 452 14.54 15.23 0.86
C LEU A 452 13.21 15.31 1.58
N VAL A 453 13.02 14.51 2.65
CA VAL A 453 11.74 14.45 3.36
C VAL A 453 11.78 15.35 4.60
N GLU A 454 11.01 16.43 4.54
CA GLU A 454 10.90 17.39 5.64
C GLU A 454 9.66 17.10 6.49
N VAL A 455 9.84 17.09 7.83
CA VAL A 455 8.74 17.05 8.79
C VAL A 455 8.17 18.46 8.96
N ALA A 456 6.89 18.64 8.66
CA ALA A 456 6.20 19.92 8.80
C ALA A 456 5.75 20.21 10.23
N ALA A 457 5.32 19.18 10.96
CA ALA A 457 4.86 19.30 12.35
C ALA A 457 4.93 17.93 13.04
N THR A 458 5.01 17.96 14.38
CA THR A 458 4.99 16.77 15.23
C THR A 458 3.92 16.95 16.33
N VAL A 459 3.16 15.90 16.60
CA VAL A 459 2.24 15.82 17.74
C VAL A 459 2.85 14.86 18.75
N GLU A 460 3.25 15.40 19.89
CA GLU A 460 3.83 14.61 20.98
C GLU A 460 2.72 13.96 21.81
N PRO A 461 2.89 12.72 22.30
CA PRO A 461 1.99 12.11 23.25
C PRO A 461 2.12 12.78 24.63
N ASP A 462 0.99 12.93 25.33
CA ASP A 462 0.94 13.34 26.73
C ASP A 462 0.99 12.10 27.62
N PRO A 463 1.99 11.94 28.54
CA PRO A 463 2.12 10.74 29.35
C PRO A 463 0.88 10.38 30.18
N THR A 464 0.17 11.39 30.71
CA THR A 464 -1.05 11.19 31.50
C THR A 464 -2.18 10.67 30.63
N LEU A 465 -2.37 11.27 29.46
CA LEU A 465 -3.40 10.84 28.52
C LEU A 465 -3.08 9.47 27.90
N THR A 466 -1.82 9.22 27.61
CA THR A 466 -1.35 7.90 27.14
C THR A 466 -1.65 6.78 28.15
N ALA A 467 -1.47 7.03 29.44
CA ALA A 467 -1.81 6.06 30.49
C ALA A 467 -3.33 5.77 30.52
N LYS A 468 -4.16 6.79 30.40
CA LYS A 468 -5.63 6.60 30.30
C LYS A 468 -6.02 5.77 29.07
N TYR A 469 -5.41 6.06 27.90
CA TYR A 469 -5.68 5.30 26.69
C TYR A 469 -5.15 3.88 26.76
N GLU A 470 -4.08 3.62 27.51
CA GLU A 470 -3.63 2.24 27.74
C GLU A 470 -4.70 1.40 28.44
N GLU A 471 -5.28 1.93 29.53
CA GLU A 471 -6.37 1.26 30.25
C GLU A 471 -7.57 1.00 29.32
N ARG A 472 -7.97 2.00 28.53
CA ARG A 472 -9.07 1.88 27.57
C ARG A 472 -8.77 0.88 26.46
N TYR A 473 -7.56 0.85 25.95
CA TYR A 473 -7.13 -0.11 24.92
C TYR A 473 -7.20 -1.55 25.44
N GLN A 474 -6.81 -1.80 26.68
CA GLN A 474 -6.92 -3.12 27.28
C GLN A 474 -8.39 -3.60 27.43
N GLN A 475 -9.34 -2.69 27.58
CA GLN A 475 -10.79 -3.02 27.53
C GLN A 475 -11.25 -3.25 26.08
N PHE A 476 -10.87 -2.37 25.14
CA PHE A 476 -11.20 -2.49 23.72
C PHE A 476 -10.85 -3.88 23.16
N ARG A 477 -9.67 -4.40 23.46
CA ARG A 477 -9.20 -5.71 23.00
C ARG A 477 -10.08 -6.89 23.41
N LYS A 478 -10.91 -6.74 24.43
CA LYS A 478 -11.83 -7.78 24.91
C LYS A 478 -13.13 -7.84 24.13
N ILE A 479 -13.50 -6.78 23.43
CA ILE A 479 -14.81 -6.63 22.80
C ILE A 479 -14.95 -7.55 21.60
N TYR A 480 -14.00 -7.51 20.64
CA TYR A 480 -14.09 -8.35 19.44
C TYR A 480 -14.15 -9.86 19.79
N PRO A 481 -13.27 -10.42 20.64
CA PRO A 481 -13.39 -11.82 21.04
C PRO A 481 -14.72 -12.18 21.66
N ALA A 482 -15.34 -11.28 22.41
CA ALA A 482 -16.66 -11.49 23.02
C ALA A 482 -17.82 -11.45 21.99
N CYS A 483 -17.65 -10.75 20.86
CA CYS A 483 -18.66 -10.60 19.82
C CYS A 483 -18.46 -11.56 18.63
N LYS A 484 -17.29 -12.15 18.48
CA LYS A 484 -16.88 -12.91 17.28
C LYS A 484 -17.88 -13.99 16.87
N ASP A 485 -18.30 -14.82 17.81
CA ASP A 485 -19.24 -15.92 17.54
C ASP A 485 -20.63 -15.39 17.12
N LEU A 486 -21.04 -14.25 17.69
CA LEU A 486 -22.28 -13.60 17.32
C LEU A 486 -22.23 -13.08 15.88
N PHE A 487 -21.13 -12.47 15.46
CA PHE A 487 -20.98 -11.95 14.09
C PHE A 487 -21.19 -13.02 13.03
N SER A 488 -20.73 -14.24 13.25
CA SER A 488 -20.93 -15.36 12.31
C SER A 488 -22.39 -15.80 12.21
N GLN A 489 -23.20 -15.50 13.21
CA GLN A 489 -24.64 -15.87 13.28
C GLN A 489 -25.55 -14.79 12.69
N LEU A 490 -25.05 -13.55 12.48
CA LEU A 490 -25.81 -12.43 11.94
C LEU A 490 -25.82 -12.37 10.41
N GLN A 491 -25.33 -13.39 9.73
CA GLN A 491 -25.21 -13.47 8.26
C GLN A 491 -26.49 -13.97 7.59
#